data_33ce9b481de458e9a57b040f8b122e94
#
_entry.id   33ce9b481de458e9a57b040f8b122e94
#
_cell.length_a   1.000
_cell.length_b   1.000
_cell.length_c   1.000
_cell.angle_alpha   90.00
_cell.angle_beta   90.00
_cell.angle_gamma   90.00
#
_symmetry.space_group_name_H-M   'P 1'
#
loop_
_entity.id
_entity.type
_entity.pdbx_description
1 polymer ?
#
loop_
_entity_poly.entity_id
_entity_poly.type
_entity_poly.pdbx_seq_one_letter_code
_entity_poly.pdbx_strand_id
1 'polypeptide(L)'
;NNGKEPANWKAKEKEMLDGMEKKYHADFLKGLRERQEYEVPNQSGICLIRGFIADDGGKPFKANTAVRFAKQTDMRLEMLHGAVLQPGEPTLLERDLVSEKSALAKIFKTAGYRTIRQGKRDINGMSGTEKLIKWQGNKYMLIWERDGGDPRIMMKFGADRAEGTSRSEAEILAIWDTVLPTLKPVK
;
A
#
# COMPACT_ATOMS: atom_id res chain seq x y z
N ASN A 1 -35.15 3.22 18.93
CA ASN A 1 -34.92 2.20 17.90
C ASN A 1 -33.88 1.21 18.41
N ASN A 2 -34.37 0.10 18.96
CA ASN A 2 -33.54 -1.04 19.31
C ASN A 2 -33.01 -1.63 18.00
N GLY A 3 -31.72 -1.44 17.72
CA GLY A 3 -31.02 -1.94 16.55
C GLY A 3 -30.93 -3.47 16.49
N LYS A 4 -32.06 -4.12 16.34
CA LYS A 4 -32.10 -5.53 15.94
C LYS A 4 -31.89 -5.57 14.44
N GLU A 5 -30.73 -6.09 14.04
CA GLU A 5 -30.44 -6.39 12.63
C GLU A 5 -31.58 -7.25 12.06
N PRO A 6 -32.05 -6.96 10.84
CA PRO A 6 -33.10 -7.79 10.22
C PRO A 6 -32.63 -9.25 10.13
N ALA A 7 -33.48 -10.21 10.46
CA ALA A 7 -33.13 -11.63 10.52
C ALA A 7 -32.52 -12.23 9.22
N ASN A 8 -32.58 -11.51 8.10
CA ASN A 8 -32.08 -11.94 6.79
C ASN A 8 -30.93 -11.10 6.25
N TRP A 9 -30.37 -10.20 7.05
CA TRP A 9 -29.29 -9.29 6.57
C TRP A 9 -28.04 -10.05 6.12
N LYS A 10 -27.65 -11.11 6.83
CA LYS A 10 -26.49 -11.95 6.46
C LYS A 10 -26.67 -12.64 5.12
N ALA A 11 -27.89 -13.09 4.84
CA ALA A 11 -28.19 -13.71 3.54
C ALA A 11 -28.11 -12.69 2.40
N LYS A 12 -28.67 -11.48 2.61
CA LYS A 12 -28.60 -10.39 1.63
C LYS A 12 -27.18 -9.86 1.44
N GLU A 13 -26.41 -9.73 2.52
CA GLU A 13 -24.99 -9.34 2.46
C GLU A 13 -24.19 -10.37 1.65
N LYS A 14 -24.40 -11.66 1.92
CA LYS A 14 -23.73 -12.73 1.16
C LYS A 14 -24.12 -12.71 -0.32
N GLU A 15 -25.40 -12.56 -0.64
CA GLU A 15 -25.86 -12.46 -2.04
C GLU A 15 -25.27 -11.25 -2.75
N MET A 16 -25.19 -10.12 -2.08
CA MET A 16 -24.56 -8.91 -2.60
C MET A 16 -23.06 -9.11 -2.83
N LEU A 17 -22.35 -9.71 -1.87
CA LEU A 17 -20.91 -9.99 -1.99
C LEU A 17 -20.63 -11.00 -3.11
N ASP A 18 -21.40 -12.09 -3.20
CA ASP A 18 -21.28 -13.10 -4.26
C ASP A 18 -21.58 -12.48 -5.64
N GLY A 19 -22.55 -11.57 -5.72
CA GLY A 19 -22.87 -10.84 -6.95
C GLY A 19 -21.77 -9.86 -7.36
N MET A 20 -21.22 -9.14 -6.41
CA MET A 20 -20.08 -8.24 -6.62
C MET A 20 -18.83 -9.03 -7.04
N GLU A 21 -18.52 -10.12 -6.35
CA GLU A 21 -17.38 -10.97 -6.65
C GLU A 21 -17.46 -11.51 -8.08
N LYS A 22 -18.59 -12.10 -8.48
CA LYS A 22 -18.79 -12.61 -9.85
C LYS A 22 -18.65 -11.53 -10.91
N LYS A 23 -19.19 -10.34 -10.68
CA LYS A 23 -19.12 -9.22 -11.62
C LYS A 23 -17.69 -8.69 -11.76
N TYR A 24 -17.02 -8.45 -10.62
CA TYR A 24 -15.65 -7.95 -10.62
C TYR A 24 -14.67 -8.95 -11.18
N HIS A 25 -14.82 -10.25 -10.88
CA HIS A 25 -13.99 -11.29 -11.47
C HIS A 25 -14.17 -11.37 -13.00
N ALA A 26 -15.39 -11.32 -13.50
CA ALA A 26 -15.64 -11.37 -14.93
C ALA A 26 -15.04 -10.16 -15.67
N ASP A 27 -15.21 -8.95 -15.14
CA ASP A 27 -14.65 -7.73 -15.72
C ASP A 27 -13.12 -7.68 -15.60
N PHE A 28 -12.59 -8.16 -14.50
CA PHE A 28 -11.15 -8.26 -14.24
C PHE A 28 -10.47 -9.24 -15.22
N LEU A 29 -11.06 -10.42 -15.40
CA LEU A 29 -10.49 -11.45 -16.26
C LEU A 29 -10.54 -11.09 -17.76
N LYS A 30 -11.48 -10.24 -18.18
CA LYS A 30 -11.55 -9.77 -19.57
C LYS A 30 -10.33 -8.96 -20.01
N GLY A 31 -9.72 -8.21 -19.06
CA GLY A 31 -8.53 -7.40 -19.33
C GLY A 31 -7.22 -8.13 -19.04
N LEU A 32 -7.30 -9.36 -18.51
CA LEU A 32 -6.10 -10.10 -18.12
C LEU A 32 -5.47 -10.76 -19.36
N ARG A 33 -4.19 -10.48 -19.57
CA ARG A 33 -3.34 -11.20 -20.53
C ARG A 33 -2.08 -11.72 -19.85
N GLU A 34 -1.47 -12.71 -20.45
CA GLU A 34 -0.13 -13.14 -20.06
C GLU A 34 0.89 -12.02 -20.32
N ARG A 35 1.85 -11.89 -19.41
CA ARG A 35 2.98 -10.98 -19.49
C ARG A 35 4.27 -11.77 -19.36
N GLN A 36 5.21 -11.53 -20.28
CA GLN A 36 6.54 -12.11 -20.18
C GLN A 36 7.28 -11.52 -18.97
N GLU A 37 8.21 -12.27 -18.43
CA GLU A 37 9.08 -11.79 -17.35
C GLU A 37 9.86 -10.56 -17.86
N TYR A 38 9.88 -9.50 -17.06
CA TYR A 38 10.49 -8.19 -17.39
C TYR A 38 9.83 -7.40 -18.54
N GLU A 39 8.77 -7.88 -19.14
CA GLU A 39 7.99 -7.08 -20.10
C GLU A 39 7.47 -5.80 -19.43
N VAL A 40 7.72 -4.65 -20.04
CA VAL A 40 7.09 -3.37 -19.68
C VAL A 40 5.97 -3.13 -20.68
N PRO A 41 4.70 -3.21 -20.28
CA PRO A 41 3.58 -2.94 -21.17
C PRO A 41 3.63 -1.51 -21.72
N ASN A 42 3.20 -1.34 -22.97
CA ASN A 42 3.14 -0.05 -23.65
C ASN A 42 1.81 0.70 -23.44
N GLN A 43 0.96 0.20 -22.57
CA GLN A 43 -0.34 0.79 -22.22
C GLN A 43 -0.51 0.84 -20.72
N SER A 44 -1.41 1.70 -20.24
CA SER A 44 -1.74 1.80 -18.82
C SER A 44 -2.34 0.50 -18.30
N GLY A 45 -2.02 0.14 -17.06
CA GLY A 45 -2.57 -1.06 -16.44
C GLY A 45 -1.78 -1.53 -15.22
N ILE A 46 -2.14 -2.71 -14.74
CA ILE A 46 -1.56 -3.34 -13.56
C ILE A 46 -0.69 -4.51 -13.99
N CYS A 47 0.58 -4.46 -13.62
CA CYS A 47 1.51 -5.57 -13.81
C CYS A 47 1.42 -6.56 -12.65
N LEU A 48 1.20 -7.82 -12.97
CA LEU A 48 1.35 -8.96 -12.10
C LEU A 48 2.63 -9.72 -12.47
N ILE A 49 3.03 -10.73 -11.68
CA ILE A 49 4.27 -11.48 -11.92
C ILE A 49 4.32 -12.09 -13.33
N ARG A 50 3.22 -12.67 -13.80
CA ARG A 50 3.07 -13.24 -15.15
C ARG A 50 1.82 -12.77 -15.87
N GLY A 51 1.25 -11.67 -15.44
CA GLY A 51 0.03 -11.14 -16.00
C GLY A 51 0.08 -9.63 -16.17
N PHE A 52 -0.75 -9.12 -17.02
CA PHE A 52 -1.02 -7.71 -17.17
C PHE A 52 -2.52 -7.51 -17.33
N ILE A 53 -3.06 -6.53 -16.65
CA ILE A 53 -4.45 -6.13 -16.76
C ILE A 53 -4.46 -4.73 -17.32
N ALA A 54 -4.98 -4.60 -18.54
CA ALA A 54 -5.14 -3.28 -19.14
C ALA A 54 -6.16 -2.45 -18.35
N ASP A 55 -5.83 -1.20 -18.10
CA ASP A 55 -6.71 -0.21 -17.49
C ASP A 55 -6.80 0.99 -18.41
N ASP A 56 -8.00 1.24 -18.90
CA ASP A 56 -8.31 2.37 -19.76
C ASP A 56 -8.47 3.70 -19.00
N GLY A 57 -8.27 3.67 -17.68
CA GLY A 57 -8.47 4.82 -16.80
C GLY A 57 -9.94 5.15 -16.54
N GLY A 58 -10.87 4.37 -17.08
CA GLY A 58 -12.30 4.65 -17.00
C GLY A 58 -12.96 4.25 -15.67
N LYS A 59 -12.28 3.42 -14.89
CA LYS A 59 -12.82 2.95 -13.61
C LYS A 59 -11.84 3.16 -12.47
N PRO A 60 -12.26 3.70 -11.34
CA PRO A 60 -11.40 3.78 -10.17
C PRO A 60 -11.06 2.35 -9.70
N PHE A 61 -9.78 2.07 -9.59
CA PHE A 61 -9.30 0.81 -9.02
C PHE A 61 -8.31 1.07 -7.90
N LYS A 62 -8.10 0.06 -7.08
CA LYS A 62 -7.09 0.05 -6.04
C LYS A 62 -6.32 -1.26 -6.12
N ALA A 63 -5.05 -1.18 -6.47
CA ALA A 63 -4.14 -2.31 -6.41
C ALA A 63 -3.24 -2.18 -5.19
N ASN A 64 -3.13 -3.25 -4.43
CA ASN A 64 -2.17 -3.36 -3.34
C ASN A 64 -1.31 -4.60 -3.60
N THR A 65 -0.03 -4.37 -3.86
CA THR A 65 0.95 -5.42 -4.13
C THR A 65 1.92 -5.50 -2.97
N ALA A 66 2.16 -6.68 -2.45
CA ALA A 66 3.13 -6.92 -1.40
C ALA A 66 4.18 -7.94 -1.83
N VAL A 67 5.43 -7.63 -1.59
CA VAL A 67 6.58 -8.49 -1.90
C VAL A 67 7.36 -8.75 -0.62
N ARG A 68 7.71 -10.02 -0.40
CA ARG A 68 8.66 -10.44 0.63
C ARG A 68 9.91 -10.96 -0.05
N PHE A 69 11.05 -10.61 0.50
CA PHE A 69 12.33 -11.07 -0.02
C PHE A 69 12.64 -12.46 0.52
N ALA A 70 12.96 -13.41 -0.34
CA ALA A 70 13.19 -14.81 0.03
C ALA A 70 14.27 -14.99 1.13
N LYS A 71 15.30 -14.14 1.10
CA LYS A 71 16.39 -14.15 2.09
C LYS A 71 16.15 -13.23 3.30
N GLN A 72 15.03 -12.53 3.36
CA GLN A 72 14.72 -11.50 4.37
C GLN A 72 13.22 -11.47 4.64
N THR A 73 12.73 -12.60 5.17
CA THR A 73 11.30 -12.82 5.36
C THR A 73 10.66 -11.96 6.44
N ASP A 74 11.47 -11.28 7.24
CA ASP A 74 11.07 -10.33 8.29
C ASP A 74 10.73 -8.94 7.75
N MET A 75 10.95 -8.71 6.44
CA MET A 75 10.69 -7.43 5.78
C MET A 75 9.72 -7.58 4.62
N ARG A 76 8.91 -6.55 4.41
CA ARG A 76 7.89 -6.48 3.37
C ARG A 76 7.91 -5.13 2.66
N LEU A 77 7.88 -5.17 1.34
CA LEU A 77 7.62 -4.01 0.50
C LEU A 77 6.16 -4.08 0.04
N GLU A 78 5.43 -3.02 0.24
CA GLU A 78 4.05 -2.85 -0.26
C GLU A 78 4.01 -1.65 -1.19
N MET A 79 3.24 -1.79 -2.27
CA MET A 79 2.91 -0.72 -3.18
C MET A 79 1.40 -0.63 -3.32
N LEU A 80 0.86 0.54 -3.09
CA LEU A 80 -0.55 0.88 -3.34
C LEU A 80 -0.60 1.83 -4.54
N HIS A 81 -1.48 1.53 -5.46
CA HIS A 81 -1.72 2.32 -6.66
C HIS A 81 -3.23 2.42 -6.93
N GLY A 82 -3.69 3.55 -7.38
CA GLY A 82 -5.02 3.74 -7.96
C GLY A 82 -6.09 4.35 -7.03
N ALA A 83 -5.92 4.30 -5.73
CA ALA A 83 -6.87 4.97 -4.84
C ALA A 83 -6.66 6.49 -4.87
N VAL A 84 -7.67 7.24 -5.23
CA VAL A 84 -7.65 8.70 -5.11
C VAL A 84 -7.78 9.11 -3.65
N LEU A 85 -7.01 10.12 -3.23
CA LEU A 85 -7.24 10.78 -1.94
C LEU A 85 -8.58 11.50 -1.99
N GLN A 86 -9.42 11.27 -1.00
CA GLN A 86 -10.65 12.04 -0.85
C GLN A 86 -10.30 13.50 -0.56
N PRO A 87 -11.06 14.47 -1.08
CA PRO A 87 -10.87 15.87 -0.70
C PRO A 87 -10.92 16.01 0.83
N GLY A 88 -9.90 16.65 1.41
CA GLY A 88 -9.79 16.81 2.86
C GLY A 88 -9.12 15.65 3.60
N GLU A 89 -8.69 14.58 2.93
CA GLU A 89 -7.80 13.61 3.57
C GLU A 89 -6.47 14.26 3.96
N PRO A 90 -5.99 14.02 5.19
CA PRO A 90 -4.73 14.58 5.65
C PRO A 90 -3.56 14.05 4.82
N THR A 91 -2.57 14.88 4.58
CA THR A 91 -1.31 14.49 3.94
C THR A 91 -0.56 13.44 4.78
N LEU A 92 0.43 12.77 4.17
CA LEU A 92 1.24 11.78 4.90
C LEU A 92 1.90 12.36 6.17
N LEU A 93 2.28 13.63 6.17
CA LEU A 93 2.90 14.28 7.34
C LEU A 93 1.88 14.56 8.45
N GLU A 94 0.67 14.92 8.08
CA GLU A 94 -0.43 15.22 9.01
C GLU A 94 -1.08 13.95 9.57
N ARG A 95 -0.98 12.84 8.83
CA ARG A 95 -1.54 11.58 9.30
C ARG A 95 -0.81 11.08 10.52
N ASP A 96 -1.56 10.86 11.58
CA ASP A 96 -1.09 9.97 12.65
C ASP A 96 -1.09 8.54 12.11
N LEU A 97 0.11 8.04 11.73
CA LEU A 97 0.29 6.67 11.24
C LEU A 97 -0.07 5.63 12.31
N VAL A 98 -0.24 6.10 13.54
CA VAL A 98 -0.60 5.34 14.73
C VAL A 98 -1.98 5.81 15.21
N SER A 99 -2.98 5.80 14.32
CA SER A 99 -4.31 6.32 14.65
C SER A 99 -4.97 5.55 15.80
N GLU A 100 -5.61 6.29 16.70
CA GLU A 100 -6.27 5.77 17.91
C GLU A 100 -7.35 4.71 17.66
N LYS A 101 -7.82 4.58 16.43
CA LYS A 101 -8.92 3.69 16.04
C LYS A 101 -8.48 2.26 15.69
N SER A 102 -7.18 1.98 15.58
CA SER A 102 -6.70 0.63 15.30
C SER A 102 -6.27 -0.09 16.57
N ALA A 103 -6.51 -1.40 16.66
CA ALA A 103 -6.01 -2.23 17.76
C ALA A 103 -4.48 -2.14 17.89
N LEU A 104 -3.79 -1.90 16.78
CA LEU A 104 -2.35 -1.63 16.72
C LEU A 104 -1.99 -0.31 17.38
N ALA A 105 -2.83 0.72 17.30
CA ALA A 105 -2.54 2.03 17.92
C ALA A 105 -2.41 1.96 19.44
N LYS A 106 -3.20 1.11 20.10
CA LYS A 106 -3.05 0.92 21.56
C LYS A 106 -1.69 0.32 21.90
N ILE A 107 -1.20 -0.62 21.09
CA ILE A 107 0.12 -1.23 21.27
C ILE A 107 1.23 -0.20 20.97
N PHE A 108 1.05 0.65 19.98
CA PHE A 108 2.03 1.65 19.56
C PHE A 108 2.12 2.85 20.50
N LYS A 109 1.00 3.30 21.07
CA LYS A 109 1.00 4.37 22.09
C LYS A 109 1.75 3.97 23.35
N THR A 110 1.61 2.71 23.77
CA THR A 110 2.30 2.18 24.95
C THR A 110 3.78 1.95 24.73
N ALA A 111 4.19 1.65 23.47
CA ALA A 111 5.57 1.29 23.14
C ALA A 111 6.46 2.50 22.78
N GLY A 112 5.88 3.67 22.54
CA GLY A 112 6.59 4.84 22.02
C GLY A 112 7.16 4.61 20.60
N TYR A 113 7.05 5.59 19.75
CA TYR A 113 7.72 5.59 18.45
C TYR A 113 8.51 6.89 18.28
N ARG A 114 9.55 6.85 17.45
CA ARG A 114 10.26 8.05 17.02
C ARG A 114 10.25 8.17 15.51
N THR A 115 10.14 9.39 15.04
CA THR A 115 10.36 9.71 13.65
C THR A 115 11.86 9.71 13.37
N ILE A 116 12.29 8.93 12.39
CA ILE A 116 13.67 8.87 11.94
C ILE A 116 13.94 10.00 10.94
N ARG A 117 13.05 10.11 9.94
CA ARG A 117 13.13 11.09 8.85
C ARG A 117 11.72 11.37 8.33
N GLN A 118 11.44 12.62 8.00
CA GLN A 118 10.20 13.00 7.32
C GLN A 118 10.42 14.27 6.49
N GLY A 119 9.65 14.42 5.43
CA GLY A 119 9.69 15.61 4.58
C GLY A 119 9.39 15.32 3.12
N LYS A 120 9.57 16.33 2.30
CA LYS A 120 9.45 16.22 0.85
C LYS A 120 10.59 15.37 0.28
N ARG A 121 10.22 14.51 -0.65
CA ARG A 121 11.17 13.67 -1.39
C ARG A 121 10.65 13.37 -2.79
N ASP A 122 11.22 14.02 -3.76
CA ASP A 122 10.88 13.81 -5.17
C ASP A 122 11.63 12.60 -5.72
N ILE A 123 10.94 11.80 -6.55
CA ILE A 123 11.48 10.56 -7.11
C ILE A 123 11.10 10.48 -8.59
N ASN A 124 12.10 10.46 -9.46
CA ASN A 124 11.92 10.28 -10.91
C ASN A 124 10.84 11.20 -11.51
N GLY A 125 10.80 12.46 -11.11
CA GLY A 125 9.84 13.46 -11.57
C GLY A 125 8.47 13.41 -10.89
N MET A 126 8.29 12.53 -9.90
CA MET A 126 7.10 12.52 -9.06
C MET A 126 7.41 13.25 -7.76
N SER A 127 6.68 14.34 -7.50
CA SER A 127 6.71 14.99 -6.19
C SER A 127 6.06 14.11 -5.14
N GLY A 128 6.69 14.01 -3.99
CA GLY A 128 6.19 13.16 -2.93
C GLY A 128 6.70 13.54 -1.55
N THR A 129 6.18 12.84 -0.60
CA THR A 129 6.48 13.03 0.82
C THR A 129 6.83 11.71 1.44
N GLU A 130 7.86 11.68 2.29
CA GLU A 130 8.22 10.49 3.07
C GLU A 130 8.04 10.71 4.56
N LYS A 131 7.74 9.63 5.26
CA LYS A 131 7.71 9.55 6.72
C LYS A 131 8.22 8.19 7.17
N LEU A 132 9.31 8.21 7.93
CA LEU A 132 10.03 7.05 8.39
C LEU A 132 9.98 7.01 9.91
N ILE A 133 9.42 5.95 10.47
CA ILE A 133 9.26 5.77 11.90
C ILE A 133 9.86 4.46 12.39
N LYS A 134 10.30 4.47 13.63
CA LYS A 134 10.78 3.31 14.37
C LYS A 134 10.09 3.24 15.71
N TRP A 135 9.77 2.03 16.15
CA TRP A 135 9.28 1.76 17.51
C TRP A 135 10.01 0.60 18.17
N GLN A 136 9.64 0.27 19.39
CA GLN A 136 10.32 -0.77 20.18
C GLN A 136 10.36 -2.12 19.44
N GLY A 137 11.34 -2.96 19.79
CA GLY A 137 11.52 -4.26 19.17
C GLY A 137 12.08 -4.19 17.74
N ASN A 138 12.83 -3.14 17.45
CA ASN A 138 13.50 -2.95 16.14
C ASN A 138 12.53 -3.07 14.96
N LYS A 139 11.36 -2.43 15.10
CA LYS A 139 10.31 -2.38 14.09
C LYS A 139 10.36 -1.07 13.34
N TYR A 140 10.08 -1.12 12.04
CA TYR A 140 10.18 0.04 11.16
C TYR A 140 8.97 0.12 10.22
N MET A 141 8.55 1.35 9.94
CA MET A 141 7.62 1.67 8.87
C MET A 141 8.14 2.89 8.12
N LEU A 142 8.47 2.68 6.87
CA LEU A 142 8.98 3.67 5.95
C LEU A 142 7.94 3.83 4.86
N ILE A 143 7.40 5.02 4.72
CA ILE A 143 6.35 5.32 3.75
C ILE A 143 6.82 6.48 2.89
N TRP A 144 6.60 6.36 1.61
CA TRP A 144 6.60 7.44 0.65
C TRP A 144 5.26 7.47 -0.07
N GLU A 145 4.72 8.65 -0.28
CA GLU A 145 3.46 8.88 -0.96
C GLU A 145 3.60 10.04 -1.93
N ARG A 146 3.08 9.84 -3.16
CA ARG A 146 3.02 10.89 -4.16
C ARG A 146 2.09 12.00 -3.72
N ASP A 147 2.53 13.25 -3.84
CA ASP A 147 1.71 14.43 -3.54
C ASP A 147 0.67 14.66 -4.63
N GLY A 148 -0.51 15.13 -4.23
CA GLY A 148 -1.56 15.59 -5.14
C GLY A 148 -2.08 14.52 -6.09
N GLY A 149 -2.11 13.27 -5.66
CA GLY A 149 -2.14 12.15 -6.55
C GLY A 149 -3.48 11.63 -7.02
N ASP A 150 -3.76 11.84 -8.30
CA ASP A 150 -4.55 10.93 -9.09
C ASP A 150 -3.63 10.33 -10.18
N PRO A 151 -3.36 9.02 -10.16
CA PRO A 151 -3.69 8.07 -9.08
C PRO A 151 -2.85 8.28 -7.81
N ARG A 152 -3.38 7.87 -6.68
CA ARG A 152 -2.58 7.75 -5.45
C ARG A 152 -1.53 6.66 -5.64
N ILE A 153 -0.28 7.01 -5.37
CA ILE A 153 0.84 6.06 -5.37
C ILE A 153 1.48 6.14 -3.99
N MET A 154 1.56 4.99 -3.33
CA MET A 154 2.23 4.88 -2.03
C MET A 154 3.13 3.66 -2.04
N MET A 155 4.36 3.83 -1.62
CA MET A 155 5.29 2.75 -1.32
C MET A 155 5.50 2.68 0.19
N LYS A 156 5.35 1.49 0.74
CA LYS A 156 5.60 1.22 2.15
C LYS A 156 6.60 0.09 2.28
N PHE A 157 7.58 0.28 3.13
CA PHE A 157 8.57 -0.74 3.48
C PHE A 157 8.59 -0.90 4.99
N GLY A 158 8.57 -2.12 5.48
CA GLY A 158 8.48 -2.32 6.90
C GLY A 158 8.93 -3.68 7.38
N ALA A 159 9.31 -3.68 8.64
CA ALA A 159 9.50 -4.83 9.49
C ALA A 159 8.41 -4.78 10.56
N ASP A 160 7.28 -5.40 10.26
CA ASP A 160 6.05 -5.32 11.06
C ASP A 160 5.76 -6.60 11.85
N ARG A 161 6.65 -7.58 11.80
CA ARG A 161 6.54 -8.80 12.61
C ARG A 161 6.68 -8.50 14.10
N ALA A 162 6.12 -9.35 14.91
CA ALA A 162 6.18 -9.21 16.36
C ALA A 162 7.61 -9.10 16.88
N GLU A 163 8.53 -9.84 16.27
CA GLU A 163 9.94 -9.91 16.63
C GLU A 163 10.76 -8.70 16.10
N GLY A 164 10.19 -7.91 15.18
CA GLY A 164 10.94 -6.87 14.48
C GLY A 164 11.92 -7.45 13.46
N THR A 165 12.97 -6.69 13.14
CA THR A 165 14.04 -7.13 12.23
C THR A 165 15.37 -7.24 12.95
N SER A 166 16.22 -8.15 12.48
CA SER A 166 17.62 -8.28 12.93
C SER A 166 18.54 -7.19 12.37
N ARG A 167 18.07 -6.41 11.37
CA ARG A 167 18.86 -5.38 10.72
C ARG A 167 18.98 -4.13 11.56
N SER A 168 20.13 -3.48 11.45
CA SER A 168 20.35 -2.16 12.02
C SER A 168 19.53 -1.10 11.29
N GLU A 169 19.31 0.03 11.95
CA GLU A 169 18.63 1.18 11.35
C GLU A 169 19.33 1.68 10.09
N ALA A 170 20.66 1.72 10.10
CA ALA A 170 21.45 2.15 8.96
C ALA A 170 21.24 1.25 7.73
N GLU A 171 21.17 -0.08 7.93
CA GLU A 171 20.87 -1.02 6.86
C GLU A 171 19.45 -0.84 6.31
N ILE A 172 18.46 -0.63 7.20
CA ILE A 172 17.07 -0.38 6.80
C ILE A 172 16.96 0.87 5.94
N LEU A 173 17.62 1.96 6.36
CA LEU A 173 17.64 3.21 5.61
C LEU A 173 18.35 3.05 4.27
N ALA A 174 19.49 2.34 4.23
CA ALA A 174 20.23 2.07 3.01
C ALA A 174 19.38 1.27 2.00
N ILE A 175 18.63 0.27 2.47
CA ILE A 175 17.70 -0.49 1.61
C ILE A 175 16.60 0.44 1.07
N TRP A 176 15.99 1.25 1.93
CA TRP A 176 14.96 2.20 1.52
C TRP A 176 15.47 3.19 0.48
N ASP A 177 16.63 3.76 0.73
CA ASP A 177 17.24 4.75 -0.16
C ASP A 177 17.71 4.15 -1.50
N THR A 178 17.90 2.84 -1.54
CA THR A 178 18.20 2.09 -2.78
C THR A 178 16.91 1.70 -3.53
N VAL A 179 15.91 1.21 -2.82
CA VAL A 179 14.69 0.66 -3.43
C VAL A 179 13.73 1.77 -3.88
N LEU A 180 13.54 2.79 -3.07
CA LEU A 180 12.56 3.83 -3.37
C LEU A 180 12.81 4.54 -4.72
N PRO A 181 14.05 4.91 -5.12
CA PRO A 181 14.32 5.51 -6.42
C PRO A 181 14.13 4.58 -7.63
N THR A 182 13.87 3.28 -7.40
CA THR A 182 13.53 2.36 -8.50
C THR A 182 12.08 2.52 -8.96
N LEU A 183 11.23 3.17 -8.15
CA LEU A 183 9.86 3.51 -8.53
C LEU A 183 9.90 4.52 -9.69
N LYS A 184 9.31 4.15 -10.82
CA LYS A 184 9.25 4.98 -12.02
C LYS A 184 7.84 5.00 -12.57
N PRO A 185 7.35 6.15 -13.06
CA PRO A 185 6.13 6.15 -13.86
C PRO A 185 6.39 5.36 -15.16
N VAL A 186 5.42 4.54 -15.52
CA VAL A 186 5.40 3.95 -16.87
C VAL A 186 4.90 5.04 -17.82
N LYS A 187 5.67 5.31 -18.88
CA LYS A 187 5.32 6.29 -19.89
C LYS A 187 4.27 5.71 -20.84
#